data_f315ffc9426bf8c24c35ada2a6116663
#
_entry.id   f315ffc9426bf8c24c35ada2a6116663
#
_cell.length_a   1.000
_cell.length_b   1.000
_cell.length_c   1.000
_cell.angle_alpha   90.00
_cell.angle_beta   90.00
_cell.angle_gamma   90.00
#
_symmetry.space_group_name_H-M   'P 1'
#
loop_
_entity.id
_entity.type
_entity.pdbx_description
1 polymer ?
#
loop_
_entity_poly.entity_id
_entity_poly.type
_entity_poly.pdbx_seq_one_letter_code
_entity_poly.pdbx_strand_id
1 'polypeptide(L)'
;MSLSLDYHQGKRTGALARVIDRGSKAVETLLETLVFNLAPTVVELILAAAVLTHAYDWRFAATAIATVLIYGVATFKLSNWRLAFRRAMNDADNEAAGRVVDALLNYETVRSFGAEERSVAGYRDALDRYGALAVRSANSMTLMNIVQ
;
A
#
# COMPACT_ATOMS: atom_id res chain seq x y z
N MET A 1 44.94 12.07 4.00
CA MET A 1 43.55 11.59 3.89
C MET A 1 42.63 12.79 4.05
N SER A 2 42.40 13.53 2.97
CA SER A 2 41.48 14.69 2.93
C SER A 2 40.42 14.41 1.88
N LEU A 3 39.41 13.64 2.25
CA LEU A 3 38.18 13.60 1.49
C LEU A 3 37.46 14.90 1.80
N SER A 4 37.19 15.68 0.75
CA SER A 4 36.66 17.04 0.83
C SER A 4 35.28 17.09 1.51
N LEU A 5 35.02 18.19 2.21
CA LEU A 5 33.73 18.52 2.81
C LEU A 5 32.58 18.39 1.81
N ASP A 6 32.82 18.61 0.52
CA ASP A 6 31.86 18.48 -0.58
C ASP A 6 31.28 17.08 -0.75
N TYR A 7 32.03 16.02 -0.43
CA TYR A 7 31.51 14.65 -0.53
C TYR A 7 30.45 14.34 0.53
N HIS A 8 30.60 14.91 1.72
CA HIS A 8 29.58 14.75 2.80
C HIS A 8 28.37 15.66 2.63
N GLN A 9 28.53 16.83 2.04
CA GLN A 9 27.42 17.75 1.75
C GLN A 9 26.57 17.27 0.57
N GLY A 10 27.16 16.73 -0.49
CA GLY A 10 26.45 16.18 -1.64
C GLY A 10 25.54 14.99 -1.29
N LYS A 11 25.94 14.14 -0.36
CA LYS A 11 25.13 12.99 0.08
C LYS A 11 23.89 13.39 0.89
N ARG A 12 23.97 14.44 1.69
CA ARG A 12 22.80 15.00 2.43
C ARG A 12 21.86 15.76 1.50
N THR A 13 22.39 16.49 0.54
CA THR A 13 21.61 17.28 -0.42
C THR A 13 20.80 16.37 -1.35
N GLY A 14 21.36 15.26 -1.82
CA GLY A 14 20.66 14.30 -2.67
C GLY A 14 19.55 13.52 -1.94
N ALA A 15 19.69 13.27 -0.64
CA ALA A 15 18.64 12.66 0.15
C ALA A 15 17.50 13.67 0.40
N LEU A 16 17.83 14.92 0.70
CA LEU A 16 16.89 15.99 0.91
C LEU A 16 16.10 16.31 -0.37
N ALA A 17 16.77 16.38 -1.52
CA ALA A 17 16.12 16.57 -2.81
C ALA A 17 15.11 15.48 -3.13
N ARG A 18 15.43 14.21 -2.84
CA ARG A 18 14.50 13.08 -3.01
C ARG A 18 13.27 13.15 -2.08
N VAL A 19 13.45 13.64 -0.85
CA VAL A 19 12.32 13.83 0.07
C VAL A 19 11.39 14.94 -0.42
N ILE A 20 11.97 16.05 -0.91
CA ILE A 20 11.21 17.17 -1.47
C ILE A 20 10.47 16.74 -2.75
N ASP A 21 11.13 16.03 -3.67
CA ASP A 21 10.51 15.53 -4.90
C ASP A 21 9.34 14.57 -4.60
N ARG A 22 9.52 13.65 -3.66
CA ARG A 22 8.43 12.77 -3.19
C ARG A 22 7.28 13.57 -2.55
N GLY A 23 7.59 14.58 -1.76
CA GLY A 23 6.60 15.45 -1.14
C GLY A 23 5.81 16.21 -2.19
N SER A 24 6.47 16.79 -3.19
CA SER A 24 5.81 17.50 -4.29
C SER A 24 4.90 16.57 -5.10
N LYS A 25 5.35 15.38 -5.47
CA LYS A 25 4.52 14.39 -6.18
C LYS A 25 3.33 13.91 -5.34
N ALA A 26 3.50 13.75 -4.04
CA ALA A 26 2.40 13.37 -3.16
C ALA A 26 1.33 14.47 -3.10
N VAL A 27 1.73 15.74 -3.02
CA VAL A 27 0.80 16.89 -3.06
C VAL A 27 0.09 16.98 -4.41
N GLU A 28 0.82 16.82 -5.52
CA GLU A 28 0.26 16.82 -6.88
C GLU A 28 -0.80 15.71 -7.02
N THR A 29 -0.47 14.48 -6.65
CA THR A 29 -1.42 13.35 -6.69
C THR A 29 -2.64 13.59 -5.79
N LEU A 30 -2.46 14.20 -4.61
CA LEU A 30 -3.57 14.55 -3.73
C LEU A 30 -4.47 15.61 -4.36
N LEU A 31 -3.90 16.66 -4.96
CA LEU A 31 -4.66 17.70 -5.63
C LEU A 31 -5.41 17.16 -6.84
N GLU A 32 -4.77 16.36 -7.68
CA GLU A 32 -5.42 15.69 -8.80
C GLU A 32 -6.60 14.82 -8.33
N THR A 33 -6.39 14.01 -7.30
CA THR A 33 -7.45 13.15 -6.76
C THR A 33 -8.61 13.96 -6.19
N LEU A 34 -8.33 15.03 -5.46
CA LEU A 34 -9.35 15.89 -4.89
C LEU A 34 -10.15 16.63 -5.97
N VAL A 35 -9.46 17.26 -6.93
CA VAL A 35 -10.09 18.13 -7.92
C VAL A 35 -10.78 17.35 -9.03
N PHE A 36 -10.13 16.30 -9.55
CA PHE A 36 -10.64 15.58 -10.73
C PHE A 36 -11.46 14.34 -10.40
N ASN A 37 -11.32 13.76 -9.22
CA ASN A 37 -12.11 12.58 -8.83
C ASN A 37 -13.14 12.90 -7.74
N LEU A 38 -12.72 13.51 -6.63
CA LEU A 38 -13.61 13.69 -5.49
C LEU A 38 -14.61 14.84 -5.73
N ALA A 39 -14.15 15.98 -6.26
CA ALA A 39 -15.03 17.12 -6.46
C ALA A 39 -16.17 16.83 -7.46
N PRO A 40 -15.95 16.24 -8.65
CA PRO A 40 -17.03 15.85 -9.56
C PRO A 40 -18.01 14.87 -8.90
N THR A 41 -17.51 13.85 -8.20
CA THR A 41 -18.36 12.86 -7.53
C THR A 41 -19.29 13.50 -6.49
N VAL A 42 -18.78 14.46 -5.71
CA VAL A 42 -19.60 15.21 -4.74
C VAL A 42 -20.65 16.06 -5.44
N VAL A 43 -20.29 16.74 -6.52
CA VAL A 43 -21.23 17.54 -7.31
C VAL A 43 -22.32 16.67 -7.92
N GLU A 44 -21.96 15.53 -8.51
CA GLU A 44 -22.92 14.57 -9.06
C GLU A 44 -23.89 14.05 -7.99
N LEU A 45 -23.40 13.75 -6.80
CA LEU A 45 -24.23 13.29 -5.69
C LEU A 45 -25.24 14.37 -5.25
N ILE A 46 -24.79 15.63 -5.17
CA ILE A 46 -25.67 16.77 -4.81
C ILE A 46 -26.72 16.98 -5.90
N LEU A 47 -26.34 16.96 -7.17
CA LEU A 47 -27.25 17.11 -8.29
C LEU A 47 -28.27 15.98 -8.34
N ALA A 48 -27.82 14.73 -8.17
CA ALA A 48 -28.72 13.58 -8.12
C ALA A 48 -29.72 13.69 -6.96
N ALA A 49 -29.27 14.07 -5.77
CA ALA A 49 -30.13 14.30 -4.62
C ALA A 49 -31.16 15.42 -4.86
N ALA A 50 -30.75 16.51 -5.47
CA ALA A 50 -31.63 17.62 -5.82
C ALA A 50 -32.72 17.21 -6.82
N VAL A 51 -32.32 16.49 -7.89
CA VAL A 51 -33.26 15.97 -8.90
C VAL A 51 -34.26 14.98 -8.27
N LEU A 52 -33.78 14.04 -7.45
CA LEU A 52 -34.65 13.06 -6.78
C LEU A 52 -35.64 13.74 -5.84
N THR A 53 -35.21 14.75 -5.12
CA THR A 53 -36.09 15.51 -4.21
C THR A 53 -37.15 16.30 -4.97
N HIS A 54 -36.77 16.90 -6.12
CA HIS A 54 -37.65 17.73 -6.91
C HIS A 54 -38.65 16.92 -7.76
N ALA A 55 -38.18 15.78 -8.32
CA ALA A 55 -38.98 14.98 -9.25
C ALA A 55 -39.88 13.95 -8.54
N TYR A 56 -39.51 13.49 -7.34
CA TYR A 56 -40.24 12.44 -6.64
C TYR A 56 -40.59 12.83 -5.20
N ASP A 57 -39.76 12.46 -4.23
CA ASP A 57 -39.94 12.74 -2.80
C ASP A 57 -38.56 12.76 -2.12
N TRP A 58 -38.41 13.57 -1.06
CA TRP A 58 -37.20 13.64 -0.26
C TRP A 58 -36.75 12.27 0.28
N ARG A 59 -37.66 11.31 0.43
CA ARG A 59 -37.36 9.93 0.86
C ARG A 59 -36.43 9.21 -0.10
N PHE A 60 -36.57 9.42 -1.41
CA PHE A 60 -35.68 8.84 -2.41
C PHE A 60 -34.27 9.41 -2.34
N ALA A 61 -34.15 10.71 -2.15
CA ALA A 61 -32.85 11.34 -1.93
C ALA A 61 -32.18 10.83 -0.63
N ALA A 62 -32.95 10.72 0.45
CA ALA A 62 -32.45 10.20 1.73
C ALA A 62 -31.96 8.75 1.61
N THR A 63 -32.70 7.88 0.93
CA THR A 63 -32.27 6.50 0.70
C THR A 63 -31.01 6.41 -0.18
N ALA A 64 -30.89 7.22 -1.23
CA ALA A 64 -29.71 7.28 -2.09
C ALA A 64 -28.47 7.72 -1.29
N ILE A 65 -28.59 8.81 -0.53
CA ILE A 65 -27.48 9.30 0.32
C ILE A 65 -27.10 8.25 1.39
N ALA A 66 -28.07 7.64 2.05
CA ALA A 66 -27.82 6.60 3.06
C ALA A 66 -27.09 5.40 2.45
N THR A 67 -27.47 4.97 1.25
CA THR A 67 -26.80 3.88 0.53
C THR A 67 -25.34 4.23 0.22
N VAL A 68 -25.07 5.43 -0.28
CA VAL A 68 -23.71 5.88 -0.59
C VAL A 68 -22.86 5.96 0.68
N LEU A 69 -23.41 6.46 1.78
CA LEU A 69 -22.71 6.53 3.06
C LEU A 69 -22.39 5.14 3.62
N ILE A 70 -23.35 4.23 3.62
CA ILE A 70 -23.16 2.84 4.08
C ILE A 70 -22.09 2.15 3.23
N TYR A 71 -22.19 2.27 1.91
CA TYR A 71 -21.20 1.72 0.98
C TYR A 71 -19.80 2.30 1.23
N GLY A 72 -19.67 3.62 1.38
CA GLY A 72 -18.41 4.29 1.65
C GLY A 72 -17.76 3.81 2.95
N VAL A 73 -18.54 3.72 4.04
CA VAL A 73 -18.05 3.21 5.33
C VAL A 73 -17.64 1.74 5.25
N ALA A 74 -18.44 0.91 4.58
CA ALA A 74 -18.15 -0.51 4.40
C ALA A 74 -16.85 -0.70 3.60
N THR A 75 -16.73 0.00 2.47
CA THR A 75 -15.54 -0.03 1.61
C THR A 75 -14.29 0.45 2.36
N PHE A 76 -14.38 1.54 3.13
CA PHE A 76 -13.27 2.05 3.92
C PHE A 76 -12.77 1.05 4.97
N LYS A 77 -13.71 0.45 5.73
CA LYS A 77 -13.37 -0.58 6.73
C LYS A 77 -12.73 -1.81 6.09
N LEU A 78 -13.29 -2.28 4.99
CA LEU A 78 -12.82 -3.47 4.28
C LEU A 78 -11.44 -3.23 3.65
N SER A 79 -11.21 -2.03 3.08
CA SER A 79 -9.92 -1.62 2.53
C SER A 79 -8.82 -1.56 3.60
N ASN A 80 -9.12 -0.99 4.78
CA ASN A 80 -8.19 -0.93 5.89
C ASN A 80 -7.84 -2.34 6.42
N TRP A 81 -8.84 -3.21 6.53
CA TRP A 81 -8.63 -4.61 6.92
C TRP A 81 -7.72 -5.33 5.92
N ARG A 82 -7.97 -5.19 4.62
CA ARG A 82 -7.14 -5.77 3.57
C ARG A 82 -5.71 -5.23 3.58
N LEU A 83 -5.53 -3.94 3.86
CA LEU A 83 -4.22 -3.30 3.88
C LEU A 83 -3.28 -3.94 4.91
N ALA A 84 -3.82 -4.43 6.04
CA ALA A 84 -3.04 -5.14 7.06
C ALA A 84 -2.43 -6.44 6.50
N PHE A 85 -3.21 -7.24 5.76
CA PHE A 85 -2.71 -8.47 5.13
C PHE A 85 -1.67 -8.19 4.05
N ARG A 86 -1.89 -7.14 3.25
CA ARG A 86 -0.94 -6.75 2.22
C ARG A 86 0.39 -6.28 2.80
N ARG A 87 0.35 -5.54 3.91
CA ARG A 87 1.58 -5.14 4.62
C ARG A 87 2.32 -6.36 5.16
N ALA A 88 1.63 -7.25 5.85
CA ALA A 88 2.25 -8.47 6.39
C ALA A 88 2.87 -9.35 5.27
N MET A 89 2.22 -9.45 4.11
CA MET A 89 2.77 -10.15 2.95
C MET A 89 4.04 -9.47 2.42
N ASN A 90 4.03 -8.14 2.27
CA ASN A 90 5.20 -7.39 1.80
C ASN A 90 6.38 -7.48 2.78
N ASP A 91 6.10 -7.47 4.09
CA ASP A 91 7.13 -7.61 5.12
C ASP A 91 7.78 -9.01 5.05
N ALA A 92 6.99 -10.05 4.85
CA ALA A 92 7.49 -11.41 4.67
C ALA A 92 8.30 -11.58 3.35
N ASP A 93 7.89 -10.91 2.27
CA ASP A 93 8.62 -10.87 1.01
C ASP A 93 10.00 -10.22 1.19
N ASN A 94 10.03 -9.07 1.86
CA ASN A 94 11.27 -8.36 2.18
C ASN A 94 12.18 -9.21 3.08
N GLU A 95 11.63 -9.94 4.04
CA GLU A 95 12.41 -10.86 4.89
C GLU A 95 13.03 -11.98 4.07
N ALA A 96 12.25 -12.60 3.18
CA ALA A 96 12.75 -13.67 2.30
C ALA A 96 13.85 -13.16 1.36
N ALA A 97 13.64 -12.00 0.72
CA ALA A 97 14.64 -11.35 -0.12
C ALA A 97 15.91 -10.99 0.67
N GLY A 98 15.77 -10.44 1.87
CA GLY A 98 16.89 -10.14 2.77
C GLY A 98 17.74 -11.35 3.08
N ARG A 99 17.14 -12.50 3.38
CA ARG A 99 17.88 -13.75 3.66
C ARG A 99 18.72 -14.23 2.48
N VAL A 100 18.24 -14.04 1.25
CA VAL A 100 19.02 -14.38 0.04
C VAL A 100 20.23 -13.47 -0.07
N VAL A 101 20.01 -12.15 0.08
CA VAL A 101 21.09 -11.16 0.01
C VAL A 101 22.15 -11.42 1.09
N ASP A 102 21.71 -11.68 2.32
CA ASP A 102 22.62 -11.99 3.44
C ASP A 102 23.43 -13.26 3.17
N ALA A 103 22.80 -14.33 2.64
CA ALA A 103 23.49 -15.55 2.29
C ALA A 103 24.54 -15.32 1.18
N LEU A 104 24.23 -14.49 0.18
CA LEU A 104 25.15 -14.15 -0.90
C LEU A 104 26.32 -13.28 -0.42
N LEU A 105 26.05 -12.29 0.41
CA LEU A 105 27.08 -11.40 0.96
C LEU A 105 28.03 -12.13 1.91
N ASN A 106 27.51 -13.15 2.62
CA ASN A 106 28.27 -13.95 3.57
C ASN A 106 28.63 -15.34 3.03
N TYR A 107 28.67 -15.53 1.70
CA TYR A 107 28.87 -16.82 1.06
C TYR A 107 30.14 -17.55 1.55
N GLU A 108 31.26 -16.84 1.68
CA GLU A 108 32.52 -17.43 2.18
C GLU A 108 32.38 -17.93 3.60
N THR A 109 31.71 -17.18 4.46
CA THR A 109 31.45 -17.57 5.86
C THR A 109 30.53 -18.78 5.92
N VAL A 110 29.40 -18.75 5.18
CA VAL A 110 28.45 -19.87 5.12
C VAL A 110 29.14 -21.14 4.67
N ARG A 111 30.00 -21.06 3.64
CA ARG A 111 30.74 -22.21 3.12
C ARG A 111 31.84 -22.69 4.07
N SER A 112 32.58 -21.77 4.71
CA SER A 112 33.64 -22.14 5.65
C SER A 112 33.14 -22.86 6.89
N PHE A 113 31.91 -22.57 7.32
CA PHE A 113 31.26 -23.19 8.46
C PHE A 113 30.33 -24.35 8.10
N GLY A 114 30.20 -24.73 6.81
CA GLY A 114 29.31 -25.79 6.34
C GLY A 114 27.84 -25.51 6.66
N ALA A 115 27.43 -24.22 6.65
CA ALA A 115 26.10 -23.77 7.08
C ALA A 115 25.11 -23.60 5.91
N GLU A 116 25.38 -24.18 4.73
CA GLU A 116 24.56 -24.06 3.53
C GLU A 116 23.14 -24.57 3.77
N GLU A 117 22.99 -25.76 4.36
CA GLU A 117 21.68 -26.35 4.64
C GLU A 117 20.86 -25.48 5.59
N ARG A 118 21.50 -24.86 6.59
CA ARG A 118 20.83 -23.94 7.53
C ARG A 118 20.35 -22.68 6.82
N SER A 119 21.15 -22.13 5.92
CA SER A 119 20.80 -20.95 5.13
C SER A 119 19.62 -21.25 4.20
N VAL A 120 19.64 -22.38 3.51
CA VAL A 120 18.54 -22.84 2.65
C VAL A 120 17.27 -23.11 3.46
N ALA A 121 17.38 -23.76 4.61
CA ALA A 121 16.22 -24.02 5.50
C ALA A 121 15.61 -22.71 5.99
N GLY A 122 16.44 -21.75 6.40
CA GLY A 122 15.97 -20.43 6.83
C GLY A 122 15.25 -19.64 5.72
N TYR A 123 15.76 -19.72 4.49
CA TYR A 123 15.09 -19.12 3.33
C TYR A 123 13.76 -19.80 3.01
N ARG A 124 13.72 -21.13 3.03
CA ARG A 124 12.49 -21.91 2.80
C ARG A 124 11.40 -21.54 3.81
N ASP A 125 11.75 -21.45 5.09
CA ASP A 125 10.81 -21.04 6.14
C ASP A 125 10.24 -19.61 5.91
N ALA A 126 11.08 -18.68 5.46
CA ALA A 126 10.62 -17.33 5.10
C ALA A 126 9.70 -17.35 3.88
N LEU A 127 10.01 -18.18 2.88
CA LEU A 127 9.20 -18.33 1.66
C LEU A 127 7.84 -18.97 1.97
N ASP A 128 7.80 -19.97 2.86
CA ASP A 128 6.55 -20.62 3.29
C ASP A 128 5.64 -19.62 4.03
N ARG A 129 6.21 -18.78 4.88
CA ARG A 129 5.48 -17.68 5.54
C ARG A 129 4.93 -16.68 4.53
N TYR A 130 5.75 -16.27 3.57
CA TYR A 130 5.29 -15.40 2.47
C TYR A 130 4.14 -16.04 1.70
N GLY A 131 4.26 -17.31 1.30
CA GLY A 131 3.22 -18.04 0.58
C GLY A 131 1.89 -18.09 1.33
N ALA A 132 1.92 -18.38 2.62
CA ALA A 132 0.71 -18.40 3.47
C ALA A 132 0.05 -17.01 3.56
N LEU A 133 0.83 -15.94 3.68
CA LEU A 133 0.33 -14.57 3.72
C LEU A 133 -0.16 -14.09 2.35
N ALA A 134 0.49 -14.51 1.27
CA ALA A 134 0.07 -14.22 -0.10
C ALA A 134 -1.32 -14.80 -0.40
N VAL A 135 -1.57 -16.05 0.00
CA VAL A 135 -2.90 -16.68 -0.12
C VAL A 135 -3.95 -15.92 0.69
N ARG A 136 -3.64 -15.52 1.92
CA ARG A 136 -4.56 -14.72 2.75
C ARG A 136 -4.84 -13.35 2.13
N SER A 137 -3.83 -12.71 1.59
CA SER A 137 -3.97 -11.43 0.88
C SER A 137 -4.84 -11.57 -0.38
N ALA A 138 -4.65 -12.64 -1.17
CA ALA A 138 -5.47 -12.94 -2.34
C ALA A 138 -6.94 -13.21 -1.97
N ASN A 139 -7.19 -14.01 -0.95
CA ASN A 139 -8.54 -14.31 -0.47
C ASN A 139 -9.25 -13.04 0.05
N SER A 140 -8.52 -12.13 0.71
CA SER A 140 -9.08 -10.85 1.14
C SER A 140 -9.48 -9.95 -0.03
N MET A 141 -8.75 -10.03 -1.15
CA MET A 141 -9.09 -9.32 -2.39
C MET A 141 -10.35 -9.89 -3.04
N THR A 142 -10.44 -11.22 -3.11
CA THR A 142 -11.62 -11.90 -3.64
C THR A 142 -12.88 -11.55 -2.83
N LEU A 143 -12.78 -11.55 -1.50
CA LEU A 143 -13.88 -11.16 -0.63
C LEU A 143 -14.30 -9.70 -0.86
N MET A 144 -13.35 -8.80 -1.02
CA MET A 144 -13.65 -7.39 -1.32
C MET A 144 -14.39 -7.24 -2.66
N ASN A 145 -13.96 -7.96 -3.70
CA ASN A 145 -14.61 -7.93 -5.02
C ASN A 145 -16.03 -8.52 -5.02
N ILE A 146 -16.33 -9.47 -4.11
CA ILE A 146 -17.67 -10.04 -3.97
C ILE A 146 -18.62 -9.06 -3.25
N VAL A 147 -18.08 -8.28 -2.31
CA VAL A 147 -18.87 -7.32 -1.51
C VAL A 147 -19.14 -6.02 -2.27
N GLN A 148 -18.26 -5.65 -3.20
CA GLN A 148 -18.41 -4.48 -4.08
C GLN A 148 -19.19 -4.81 -5.33
#